data_a3855fe827489165588c35791b8ceaed
#
_entry.id   a3855fe827489165588c35791b8ceaed
#
_cell.length_a   1.000
_cell.length_b   1.000
_cell.length_c   1.000
_cell.angle_alpha   90.00
_cell.angle_beta   90.00
_cell.angle_gamma   90.00
#
_symmetry.space_group_name_H-M   'P 1'
#
loop_
_entity.id
_entity.type
_entity.pdbx_description
1 polymer ?
#
loop_
_entity_poly.entity_id
_entity_poly.type
_entity_poly.pdbx_seq_one_letter_code
_entity_poly.pdbx_strand_id
1 'polypeptide(L)'
;MPQRLGAEFGWRALVGWIHSYGMLHQTPLDLYRLVPDGYGFLFTTLGKRDQSAAETDAALSRLLGAAELLASNGAEYFCLNSSPMVTHGGPGSDRQLIASIEAKTGRTGTTTTTAAIRALRALGTTKIALCSPYQARNAKLIDFLEAAGIEVAGSYGMTEELTRIHRLPGETAYRAGREAFRASPGAQALYMAGGRLRALDVIDELEEDLKVPVIASTPAVVWEVLNHFGSTTPRPGFGALLRDFPEPMPSGA
;
A
#
# COMPACT_ATOMS: atom_id res chain seq x y z
N MET A 1 -0.35 23.83 -11.84
CA MET A 1 0.08 24.13 -13.23
C MET A 1 -1.12 23.96 -14.14
N PRO A 2 -1.32 24.79 -15.18
CA PRO A 2 -2.42 24.55 -16.11
C PRO A 2 -2.24 23.18 -16.76
N GLN A 3 -3.31 22.35 -16.73
CA GLN A 3 -3.35 21.12 -17.50
C GLN A 3 -2.93 21.46 -18.94
N ARG A 4 -1.99 20.68 -19.48
CA ARG A 4 -1.63 20.85 -20.91
C ARG A 4 -2.87 20.51 -21.73
N LEU A 5 -3.51 21.53 -22.27
CA LEU A 5 -4.59 21.36 -23.25
C LEU A 5 -4.05 20.43 -24.36
N GLY A 6 -4.70 19.26 -24.56
CA GLY A 6 -4.31 18.27 -25.56
C GLY A 6 -3.43 17.11 -25.08
N ALA A 7 -3.08 17.02 -23.77
CA ALA A 7 -2.45 15.82 -23.24
C ALA A 7 -3.51 14.75 -22.95
N GLU A 8 -3.22 13.50 -23.30
CA GLU A 8 -4.06 12.35 -22.95
C GLU A 8 -4.12 12.11 -21.45
N PHE A 9 -5.21 11.54 -20.94
CA PHE A 9 -5.30 11.09 -19.56
C PHE A 9 -4.22 10.03 -19.28
N GLY A 10 -3.45 10.20 -18.20
CA GLY A 10 -2.37 9.27 -17.89
C GLY A 10 -1.17 9.33 -18.84
N TRP A 11 -0.88 10.49 -19.45
CA TRP A 11 0.16 10.66 -20.47
C TRP A 11 1.58 10.33 -19.99
N ARG A 12 1.83 10.20 -18.70
CA ARG A 12 3.10 9.68 -18.13
C ARG A 12 3.02 8.21 -17.81
N ALA A 13 1.91 7.78 -17.22
CA ALA A 13 1.66 6.42 -16.83
C ALA A 13 0.18 6.22 -16.52
N LEU A 14 -0.36 5.07 -16.89
CA LEU A 14 -1.70 4.65 -16.56
C LEU A 14 -1.65 3.40 -15.68
N VAL A 15 -2.00 3.55 -14.42
CA VAL A 15 -1.87 2.50 -13.39
C VAL A 15 -3.22 1.82 -13.15
N GLY A 16 -3.26 0.49 -13.28
CA GLY A 16 -4.40 -0.33 -12.91
C GLY A 16 -4.44 -0.55 -11.40
N TRP A 17 -5.45 -0.02 -10.74
CA TRP A 17 -5.66 -0.16 -9.31
C TRP A 17 -6.78 -1.15 -9.02
N ILE A 18 -6.43 -2.32 -8.51
CA ILE A 18 -7.38 -3.39 -8.18
C ILE A 18 -7.64 -3.37 -6.69
N HIS A 19 -8.84 -2.99 -6.30
CA HIS A 19 -9.25 -2.93 -4.90
C HIS A 19 -10.05 -4.17 -4.51
N SER A 20 -9.74 -4.76 -3.35
CA SER A 20 -10.40 -6.01 -2.94
C SER A 20 -11.88 -5.85 -2.60
N TYR A 21 -12.25 -4.77 -1.93
CA TYR A 21 -13.63 -4.53 -1.51
C TYR A 21 -14.48 -3.92 -2.62
N GLY A 22 -15.80 -4.04 -2.50
CA GLY A 22 -16.76 -3.52 -3.48
C GLY A 22 -16.84 -2.00 -3.55
N MET A 23 -16.17 -1.26 -2.66
CA MET A 23 -16.19 0.20 -2.63
C MET A 23 -14.80 0.78 -2.42
N LEU A 24 -14.51 1.85 -3.15
CA LEU A 24 -13.38 2.74 -2.93
C LEU A 24 -13.81 3.85 -1.95
N HIS A 25 -12.87 4.28 -1.13
CA HIS A 25 -13.08 5.37 -0.17
C HIS A 25 -12.20 6.57 -0.53
N GLN A 26 -11.35 7.04 0.38
CA GLN A 26 -10.41 8.14 0.13
C GLN A 26 -9.26 7.79 -0.81
N THR A 27 -9.00 6.50 -1.09
CA THR A 27 -7.83 6.04 -1.86
C THR A 27 -7.61 6.78 -3.18
N PRO A 28 -8.62 7.02 -4.04
CA PRO A 28 -8.41 7.80 -5.27
C PRO A 28 -7.92 9.22 -4.99
N LEU A 29 -8.47 9.88 -3.97
CA LEU A 29 -8.03 11.22 -3.58
C LEU A 29 -6.58 11.21 -3.08
N ASP A 30 -6.23 10.25 -2.23
CA ASP A 30 -4.88 10.11 -1.70
C ASP A 30 -3.85 9.85 -2.80
N LEU A 31 -4.18 9.01 -3.79
CA LEU A 31 -3.32 8.73 -4.92
C LEU A 31 -3.01 10.00 -5.72
N TYR A 32 -4.03 10.80 -6.06
CA TYR A 32 -3.85 12.04 -6.81
C TYR A 32 -3.16 13.16 -6.00
N ARG A 33 -3.17 13.11 -4.68
CA ARG A 33 -2.33 13.98 -3.83
C ARG A 33 -0.86 13.60 -3.88
N LEU A 34 -0.56 12.32 -4.12
CA LEU A 34 0.78 11.74 -4.02
C LEU A 34 1.54 11.73 -5.35
N VAL A 35 0.85 11.68 -6.49
CA VAL A 35 1.52 11.61 -7.79
C VAL A 35 1.68 12.99 -8.43
N PRO A 36 2.69 13.19 -9.30
CA PRO A 36 2.76 14.38 -10.15
C PRO A 36 1.72 14.34 -11.28
N ASP A 37 1.53 15.47 -11.96
CA ASP A 37 0.65 15.56 -13.12
C ASP A 37 1.06 14.55 -14.20
N GLY A 38 0.04 13.96 -14.85
CA GLY A 38 0.23 13.02 -15.94
C GLY A 38 0.15 11.56 -15.52
N TYR A 39 0.06 11.24 -14.23
CA TYR A 39 -0.30 9.92 -13.77
C TYR A 39 -1.82 9.76 -13.76
N GLY A 40 -2.32 8.68 -14.36
CA GLY A 40 -3.73 8.29 -14.33
C GLY A 40 -3.91 6.97 -13.60
N PHE A 41 -5.10 6.77 -13.02
CA PHE A 41 -5.47 5.51 -12.38
C PHE A 41 -6.75 4.98 -12.97
N LEU A 42 -6.73 3.71 -13.39
CA LEU A 42 -7.92 2.94 -13.73
C LEU A 42 -8.29 2.07 -12.54
N PHE A 43 -9.46 2.31 -11.98
CA PHE A 43 -9.91 1.61 -10.78
C PHE A 43 -10.87 0.48 -11.11
N THR A 44 -10.67 -0.68 -10.47
CA THR A 44 -11.65 -1.75 -10.42
C THR A 44 -11.74 -2.35 -9.03
N THR A 45 -12.83 -3.04 -8.74
CA THR A 45 -13.05 -3.69 -7.45
C THR A 45 -13.33 -5.18 -7.62
N LEU A 46 -12.88 -5.99 -6.67
CA LEU A 46 -13.13 -7.43 -6.66
C LEU A 46 -14.41 -7.81 -5.88
N GLY A 47 -15.16 -6.82 -5.39
CA GLY A 47 -16.46 -7.00 -4.78
C GLY A 47 -16.47 -7.75 -3.46
N LYS A 48 -15.35 -7.83 -2.75
CA LYS A 48 -15.28 -8.45 -1.43
C LYS A 48 -16.15 -7.70 -0.42
N ARG A 49 -16.96 -8.41 0.36
CA ARG A 49 -17.93 -7.82 1.28
C ARG A 49 -17.43 -7.80 2.74
N ASP A 50 -16.71 -8.85 3.14
CA ASP A 50 -16.21 -9.02 4.50
C ASP A 50 -14.79 -9.61 4.53
N GLN A 51 -14.28 -9.96 5.71
CA GLN A 51 -12.94 -10.49 5.93
C GLN A 51 -12.86 -12.02 5.93
N SER A 52 -13.92 -12.74 5.57
CA SER A 52 -13.93 -14.21 5.56
C SER A 52 -12.96 -14.78 4.51
N ALA A 53 -12.55 -16.04 4.73
CA ALA A 53 -11.73 -16.76 3.76
C ALA A 53 -12.51 -16.97 2.45
N ALA A 54 -13.78 -17.34 2.53
CA ALA A 54 -14.64 -17.55 1.36
C ALA A 54 -14.76 -16.30 0.48
N GLU A 55 -14.97 -15.12 1.07
CA GLU A 55 -14.98 -13.84 0.32
C GLU A 55 -13.60 -13.51 -0.28
N THR A 56 -12.53 -13.91 0.41
CA THR A 56 -11.17 -13.73 -0.12
C THR A 56 -10.92 -14.63 -1.34
N ASP A 57 -11.29 -15.91 -1.27
CA ASP A 57 -11.17 -16.85 -2.39
C ASP A 57 -12.02 -16.41 -3.59
N ALA A 58 -13.27 -16.01 -3.32
CA ALA A 58 -14.15 -15.46 -4.35
C ALA A 58 -13.61 -14.18 -5.00
N ALA A 59 -12.94 -13.31 -4.25
CA ALA A 59 -12.27 -12.12 -4.79
C ALA A 59 -11.03 -12.50 -5.61
N LEU A 60 -10.22 -13.45 -5.14
CA LEU A 60 -9.05 -13.95 -5.88
C LEU A 60 -9.43 -14.56 -7.24
N SER A 61 -10.55 -15.30 -7.31
CA SER A 61 -11.03 -15.88 -8.58
C SER A 61 -11.37 -14.81 -9.64
N ARG A 62 -11.68 -13.58 -9.24
CA ARG A 62 -11.97 -12.45 -10.13
C ARG A 62 -10.75 -11.61 -10.52
N LEU A 63 -9.58 -11.84 -9.87
CA LEU A 63 -8.40 -11.00 -10.01
C LEU A 63 -7.90 -10.91 -11.44
N LEU A 64 -7.73 -12.04 -12.12
CA LEU A 64 -7.14 -12.05 -13.46
C LEU A 64 -8.06 -11.45 -14.51
N GLY A 65 -9.38 -11.65 -14.41
CA GLY A 65 -10.35 -10.97 -15.27
C GLY A 65 -10.37 -9.46 -15.08
N ALA A 66 -10.23 -9.01 -13.82
CA ALA A 66 -10.11 -7.59 -13.50
C ALA A 66 -8.82 -6.97 -14.06
N ALA A 67 -7.70 -7.68 -13.95
CA ALA A 67 -6.43 -7.23 -14.50
C ALA A 67 -6.48 -7.14 -16.04
N GLU A 68 -7.05 -8.16 -16.71
CA GLU A 68 -7.22 -8.17 -18.17
C GLU A 68 -8.11 -7.01 -18.65
N LEU A 69 -9.20 -6.72 -17.95
CA LEU A 69 -10.05 -5.57 -18.25
C LEU A 69 -9.28 -4.25 -18.16
N LEU A 70 -8.49 -4.05 -17.11
CA LEU A 70 -7.68 -2.84 -16.96
C LEU A 70 -6.58 -2.76 -18.02
N ALA A 71 -5.93 -3.88 -18.36
CA ALA A 71 -4.91 -3.94 -19.41
C ALA A 71 -5.48 -3.57 -20.80
N SER A 72 -6.69 -4.07 -21.13
CA SER A 72 -7.36 -3.73 -22.38
C SER A 72 -7.78 -2.26 -22.47
N ASN A 73 -7.83 -1.56 -21.34
CA ASN A 73 -8.06 -0.12 -21.24
C ASN A 73 -6.78 0.69 -21.05
N GLY A 74 -5.62 0.10 -21.29
CA GLY A 74 -4.34 0.80 -21.33
C GLY A 74 -3.54 0.83 -20.03
N ALA A 75 -3.94 0.09 -18.98
CA ALA A 75 -3.12 0.01 -17.77
C ALA A 75 -1.74 -0.60 -18.09
N GLU A 76 -0.66 0.07 -17.64
CA GLU A 76 0.73 -0.28 -17.92
C GLU A 76 1.42 -0.95 -16.73
N TYR A 77 0.89 -0.73 -15.53
CA TYR A 77 1.39 -1.26 -14.26
C TYR A 77 0.21 -1.56 -13.32
N PHE A 78 0.30 -2.60 -12.50
CA PHE A 78 -0.80 -3.01 -11.64
C PHE A 78 -0.49 -2.87 -10.17
N CYS A 79 -1.50 -2.47 -9.39
CA CYS A 79 -1.46 -2.52 -7.93
C CYS A 79 -2.64 -3.32 -7.38
N LEU A 80 -2.34 -4.43 -6.69
CA LEU A 80 -3.33 -5.13 -5.87
C LEU A 80 -3.38 -4.51 -4.48
N ASN A 81 -4.42 -3.72 -4.23
CA ASN A 81 -4.62 -3.03 -2.97
C ASN A 81 -5.41 -3.89 -1.99
N SER A 82 -4.71 -4.81 -1.32
CA SER A 82 -5.30 -5.61 -0.23
C SER A 82 -4.26 -6.46 0.50
N SER A 83 -3.69 -5.99 1.59
CA SER A 83 -2.84 -6.84 2.44
C SER A 83 -3.55 -8.13 2.90
N PRO A 84 -4.84 -8.13 3.30
CA PRO A 84 -5.52 -9.37 3.68
C PRO A 84 -5.65 -10.41 2.56
N MET A 85 -5.79 -10.00 1.29
CA MET A 85 -5.79 -10.95 0.16
C MET A 85 -4.40 -11.50 -0.09
N VAL A 86 -3.40 -10.65 -0.03
CA VAL A 86 -2.00 -11.03 -0.22
C VAL A 86 -1.56 -12.03 0.85
N THR A 87 -1.79 -11.71 2.12
CA THR A 87 -1.38 -12.58 3.24
C THR A 87 -2.24 -13.84 3.40
N HIS A 88 -3.37 -13.95 2.70
CA HIS A 88 -4.23 -15.12 2.73
C HIS A 88 -3.51 -16.40 2.23
N GLY A 89 -2.72 -16.29 1.19
CA GLY A 89 -1.93 -17.39 0.63
C GLY A 89 -0.62 -17.68 1.39
N GLY A 90 -0.30 -16.91 2.43
CA GLY A 90 0.94 -17.04 3.20
C GLY A 90 2.16 -16.39 2.51
N PRO A 91 3.36 -16.55 3.09
CA PRO A 91 4.58 -15.95 2.56
C PRO A 91 4.87 -16.34 1.11
N GLY A 92 5.20 -15.34 0.29
CA GLY A 92 5.50 -15.53 -1.14
C GLY A 92 4.28 -15.49 -2.07
N SER A 93 3.05 -15.46 -1.54
CA SER A 93 1.84 -15.35 -2.36
C SER A 93 1.75 -14.03 -3.13
N ASP A 94 2.36 -12.96 -2.65
CA ASP A 94 2.48 -11.69 -3.37
C ASP A 94 3.18 -11.87 -4.71
N ARG A 95 4.31 -12.59 -4.74
CA ARG A 95 5.06 -12.87 -5.97
C ARG A 95 4.26 -13.73 -6.94
N GLN A 96 3.51 -14.71 -6.43
CA GLN A 96 2.64 -15.55 -7.25
C GLN A 96 1.50 -14.74 -7.89
N LEU A 97 0.88 -13.84 -7.11
CA LEU A 97 -0.20 -12.96 -7.60
C LEU A 97 0.32 -11.99 -8.68
N ILE A 98 1.48 -11.36 -8.45
CA ILE A 98 2.12 -10.47 -9.44
C ILE A 98 2.48 -11.26 -10.71
N ALA A 99 3.12 -12.43 -10.59
CA ALA A 99 3.47 -13.26 -11.73
C ALA A 99 2.24 -13.74 -12.52
N SER A 100 1.12 -14.01 -11.84
CA SER A 100 -0.14 -14.39 -12.49
C SER A 100 -0.74 -13.23 -13.29
N ILE A 101 -0.69 -12.01 -12.75
CA ILE A 101 -1.12 -10.79 -13.46
C ILE A 101 -0.21 -10.57 -14.68
N GLU A 102 1.10 -10.68 -14.51
CA GLU A 102 2.08 -10.50 -15.58
C GLU A 102 1.90 -11.53 -16.70
N ALA A 103 1.74 -12.80 -16.35
CA ALA A 103 1.46 -13.85 -17.33
C ALA A 103 0.15 -13.62 -18.11
N LYS A 104 -0.87 -13.03 -17.47
CA LYS A 104 -2.17 -12.76 -18.09
C LYS A 104 -2.18 -11.50 -18.94
N THR A 105 -1.44 -10.46 -18.54
CA THR A 105 -1.55 -9.12 -19.14
C THR A 105 -0.31 -8.67 -19.90
N GLY A 106 0.83 -9.35 -19.74
CA GLY A 106 2.13 -8.92 -20.25
C GLY A 106 2.68 -7.68 -19.51
N ARG A 107 2.08 -7.30 -18.38
CA ARG A 107 2.43 -6.11 -17.58
C ARG A 107 2.68 -6.50 -16.14
N THR A 108 3.74 -5.95 -15.56
CA THR A 108 4.07 -6.21 -14.15
C THR A 108 3.26 -5.35 -13.18
N GLY A 109 3.50 -5.53 -11.89
CA GLY A 109 2.80 -4.78 -10.86
C GLY A 109 3.38 -4.98 -9.47
N THR A 110 2.63 -4.52 -8.49
CA THR A 110 2.95 -4.69 -7.07
C THR A 110 1.70 -5.00 -6.25
N THR A 111 1.92 -5.34 -5.00
CA THR A 111 0.87 -5.37 -3.97
C THR A 111 1.17 -4.35 -2.89
N THR A 112 0.17 -3.94 -2.11
CA THR A 112 0.40 -3.04 -0.98
C THR A 112 1.40 -3.58 0.04
N THR A 113 1.45 -4.90 0.21
CA THR A 113 2.40 -5.54 1.14
C THR A 113 3.81 -5.61 0.56
N THR A 114 3.94 -5.97 -0.72
CA THR A 114 5.22 -5.97 -1.43
C THR A 114 5.86 -4.59 -1.44
N ALA A 115 5.09 -3.56 -1.81
CA ALA A 115 5.55 -2.18 -1.83
C ALA A 115 6.02 -1.70 -0.44
N ALA A 116 5.27 -2.04 0.61
CA ALA A 116 5.66 -1.69 1.97
C ALA A 116 6.97 -2.36 2.39
N ILE A 117 7.17 -3.65 2.08
CA ILE A 117 8.42 -4.37 2.38
C ILE A 117 9.61 -3.73 1.63
N ARG A 118 9.43 -3.40 0.34
CA ARG A 118 10.46 -2.74 -0.46
C ARG A 118 10.79 -1.34 0.06
N ALA A 119 9.79 -0.57 0.46
CA ALA A 119 9.95 0.75 1.06
C ALA A 119 10.71 0.69 2.40
N LEU A 120 10.37 -0.25 3.28
CA LEU A 120 11.07 -0.48 4.54
C LEU A 120 12.55 -0.80 4.31
N ARG A 121 12.85 -1.68 3.38
CA ARG A 121 14.24 -2.03 3.02
C ARG A 121 14.99 -0.84 2.42
N ALA A 122 14.37 -0.07 1.54
CA ALA A 122 14.98 1.11 0.94
C ALA A 122 15.35 2.18 1.98
N LEU A 123 14.60 2.25 3.09
CA LEU A 123 14.91 3.09 4.25
C LEU A 123 15.87 2.43 5.25
N GLY A 124 16.42 1.25 4.93
CA GLY A 124 17.38 0.54 5.78
C GLY A 124 16.77 -0.02 7.07
N THR A 125 15.44 -0.19 7.13
CA THR A 125 14.74 -0.65 8.33
C THR A 125 14.44 -2.15 8.27
N THR A 126 14.80 -2.87 9.31
CA THR A 126 14.59 -4.32 9.45
C THR A 126 13.72 -4.69 10.65
N LYS A 127 13.46 -3.72 11.55
CA LYS A 127 12.66 -3.89 12.76
C LYS A 127 11.62 -2.79 12.88
N ILE A 128 10.33 -3.15 12.95
CA ILE A 128 9.23 -2.20 12.87
C ILE A 128 8.21 -2.32 14.01
N ALA A 129 7.50 -1.22 14.24
CA ALA A 129 6.19 -1.22 14.89
C ALA A 129 5.10 -1.39 13.81
N LEU A 130 4.12 -2.25 14.05
CA LEU A 130 3.00 -2.45 13.13
C LEU A 130 1.72 -1.80 13.69
N CYS A 131 1.15 -0.86 12.95
CA CYS A 131 -0.19 -0.32 13.19
C CYS A 131 -1.13 -0.78 12.06
N SER A 132 -2.29 -1.35 12.41
CA SER A 132 -3.28 -1.72 11.41
C SER A 132 -4.71 -1.48 11.90
N PRO A 133 -5.67 -1.29 11.00
CA PRO A 133 -7.08 -1.21 11.39
C PRO A 133 -7.73 -2.60 11.64
N TYR A 134 -6.93 -3.69 11.63
CA TYR A 134 -7.47 -5.06 11.62
C TYR A 134 -6.77 -5.96 12.64
N GLN A 135 -7.05 -5.80 13.93
CA GLN A 135 -6.44 -6.60 15.00
C GLN A 135 -6.44 -8.11 14.70
N ALA A 136 -7.58 -8.65 14.27
CA ALA A 136 -7.74 -10.08 13.98
C ALA A 136 -6.89 -10.59 12.80
N ARG A 137 -6.24 -9.71 12.04
CA ARG A 137 -5.43 -10.06 10.85
C ARG A 137 -3.94 -9.78 11.03
N ASN A 138 -3.56 -9.17 12.14
CA ASN A 138 -2.17 -8.83 12.39
C ASN A 138 -1.25 -10.06 12.36
N ALA A 139 -1.65 -11.18 12.94
CA ALA A 139 -0.83 -12.40 12.93
C ALA A 139 -0.37 -12.81 11.53
N LYS A 140 -1.30 -12.90 10.56
CA LYS A 140 -0.94 -13.25 9.17
C LYS A 140 -0.04 -12.22 8.49
N LEU A 141 -0.24 -10.94 8.80
CA LEU A 141 0.61 -9.89 8.25
C LEU A 141 2.01 -9.91 8.91
N ILE A 142 2.09 -10.19 10.21
CA ILE A 142 3.34 -10.36 10.93
C ILE A 142 4.13 -11.54 10.35
N ASP A 143 3.53 -12.72 10.24
CA ASP A 143 4.15 -13.91 9.63
C ASP A 143 4.71 -13.61 8.23
N PHE A 144 3.97 -12.81 7.45
CA PHE A 144 4.37 -12.43 6.10
C PHE A 144 5.56 -11.47 6.09
N LEU A 145 5.58 -10.48 6.98
CA LEU A 145 6.66 -9.51 7.13
C LEU A 145 7.94 -10.18 7.65
N GLU A 146 7.81 -11.04 8.66
CA GLU A 146 8.93 -11.77 9.24
C GLU A 146 9.56 -12.75 8.24
N ALA A 147 8.76 -13.46 7.46
CA ALA A 147 9.26 -14.29 6.37
C ALA A 147 9.98 -13.48 5.27
N ALA A 148 9.69 -12.19 5.18
CA ALA A 148 10.41 -11.26 4.30
C ALA A 148 11.64 -10.61 4.98
N GLY A 149 12.00 -11.02 6.20
CA GLY A 149 13.14 -10.48 6.94
C GLY A 149 12.87 -9.13 7.63
N ILE A 150 11.61 -8.78 7.84
CA ILE A 150 11.21 -7.58 8.60
C ILE A 150 10.69 -8.03 9.97
N GLU A 151 11.46 -7.83 11.02
CA GLU A 151 11.06 -8.12 12.41
C GLU A 151 9.93 -7.19 12.87
N VAL A 152 8.87 -7.74 13.42
CA VAL A 152 7.78 -6.97 14.03
C VAL A 152 7.97 -6.93 15.55
N ALA A 153 8.53 -5.83 16.06
CA ALA A 153 8.82 -5.64 17.48
C ALA A 153 7.57 -5.59 18.37
N GLY A 154 6.45 -5.21 17.78
CA GLY A 154 5.14 -5.16 18.41
C GLY A 154 4.09 -4.66 17.44
N SER A 155 2.83 -4.83 17.80
CA SER A 155 1.72 -4.40 16.96
C SER A 155 0.56 -3.83 17.74
N TYR A 156 -0.14 -2.90 17.11
CA TYR A 156 -1.42 -2.40 17.56
C TYR A 156 -2.44 -2.54 16.43
N GLY A 157 -3.55 -3.19 16.72
CA GLY A 157 -4.66 -3.33 15.80
C GLY A 157 -5.92 -2.69 16.36
N MET A 158 -6.64 -1.98 15.51
CA MET A 158 -7.93 -1.43 15.87
C MET A 158 -9.01 -2.53 15.83
N THR A 159 -10.06 -2.36 16.63
CA THR A 159 -11.21 -3.27 16.70
C THR A 159 -12.46 -2.69 16.04
N GLU A 160 -12.31 -1.57 15.35
CA GLU A 160 -13.43 -0.90 14.68
C GLU A 160 -14.00 -1.74 13.54
N GLU A 161 -15.31 -1.57 13.32
CA GLU A 161 -15.98 -2.18 12.19
C GLU A 161 -15.37 -1.70 10.85
N LEU A 162 -15.18 -2.62 9.93
CA LEU A 162 -14.61 -2.37 8.60
C LEU A 162 -15.30 -1.22 7.87
N THR A 163 -16.61 -1.08 8.03
CA THR A 163 -17.45 -0.05 7.39
C THR A 163 -17.27 1.34 7.97
N ARG A 164 -16.64 1.46 9.15
CA ARG A 164 -16.46 2.73 9.86
C ARG A 164 -15.06 3.30 9.77
N ILE A 165 -14.03 2.45 9.54
CA ILE A 165 -12.62 2.84 9.59
C ILE A 165 -12.32 4.08 8.72
N HIS A 166 -12.84 4.13 7.51
CA HIS A 166 -12.61 5.24 6.58
C HIS A 166 -13.27 6.58 7.01
N ARG A 167 -14.16 6.56 7.99
CA ARG A 167 -14.82 7.75 8.55
C ARG A 167 -14.10 8.29 9.79
N LEU A 168 -13.15 7.53 10.33
CA LEU A 168 -12.41 7.96 11.51
C LEU A 168 -11.52 9.18 11.16
N PRO A 169 -11.44 10.16 12.05
CA PRO A 169 -10.57 11.31 11.83
C PRO A 169 -9.09 10.90 11.82
N GLY A 170 -8.23 11.71 11.20
CA GLY A 170 -6.78 11.50 11.18
C GLY A 170 -6.17 11.36 12.58
N GLU A 171 -6.67 12.11 13.57
CA GLU A 171 -6.27 11.97 14.97
C GLU A 171 -6.37 10.52 15.51
N THR A 172 -7.34 9.74 15.03
CA THR A 172 -7.44 8.33 15.41
C THR A 172 -6.28 7.52 14.84
N ALA A 173 -5.87 7.79 13.60
CA ALA A 173 -4.70 7.17 12.98
C ALA A 173 -3.41 7.57 13.70
N TYR A 174 -3.27 8.83 14.07
CA TYR A 174 -2.15 9.33 14.84
C TYR A 174 -2.02 8.64 16.20
N ARG A 175 -3.09 8.58 17.00
CA ARG A 175 -3.08 7.89 18.29
C ARG A 175 -2.75 6.39 18.14
N ALA A 176 -3.35 5.72 17.16
CA ALA A 176 -3.08 4.31 16.89
C ALA A 176 -1.61 4.06 16.51
N GLY A 177 -1.01 4.93 15.70
CA GLY A 177 0.41 4.87 15.35
C GLY A 177 1.33 5.02 16.56
N ARG A 178 1.05 5.99 17.44
CA ARG A 178 1.81 6.18 18.69
C ARG A 178 1.69 4.97 19.63
N GLU A 179 0.49 4.42 19.79
CA GLU A 179 0.29 3.21 20.61
C GLU A 179 1.06 2.01 20.06
N ALA A 180 1.03 1.82 18.73
CA ALA A 180 1.81 0.76 18.09
C ALA A 180 3.31 0.93 18.36
N PHE A 181 3.84 2.14 18.22
CA PHE A 181 5.26 2.41 18.43
C PHE A 181 5.67 2.24 19.89
N ARG A 182 4.84 2.71 20.82
CA ARG A 182 5.07 2.56 22.27
C ARG A 182 5.13 1.08 22.69
N ALA A 183 4.31 0.23 22.06
CA ALA A 183 4.28 -1.21 22.31
C ALA A 183 5.42 -1.98 21.62
N SER A 184 6.34 -1.30 20.91
CA SER A 184 7.33 -1.91 20.02
C SER A 184 8.77 -1.46 20.36
N PRO A 185 9.36 -1.93 21.45
CA PRO A 185 10.71 -1.51 21.88
C PRO A 185 11.76 -1.78 20.79
N GLY A 186 12.56 -0.76 20.48
CA GLY A 186 13.64 -0.85 19.50
C GLY A 186 13.18 -0.86 18.03
N ALA A 187 11.91 -0.55 17.74
CA ALA A 187 11.44 -0.36 16.38
C ALA A 187 12.17 0.81 15.71
N GLN A 188 12.61 0.60 14.47
CA GLN A 188 13.35 1.56 13.64
C GLN A 188 12.43 2.35 12.71
N ALA A 189 11.19 1.89 12.52
CA ALA A 189 10.15 2.52 11.73
C ALA A 189 8.77 2.14 12.24
N LEU A 190 7.76 2.94 11.90
CA LEU A 190 6.34 2.60 12.06
C LEU A 190 5.74 2.23 10.69
N TYR A 191 5.17 1.05 10.58
CA TYR A 191 4.37 0.67 9.41
C TYR A 191 2.88 0.75 9.72
N MET A 192 2.19 1.67 9.05
CA MET A 192 0.74 1.85 9.12
C MET A 192 0.08 1.09 7.96
N ALA A 193 -0.30 -0.16 8.21
CA ALA A 193 -0.90 -1.03 7.22
C ALA A 193 -2.39 -0.70 7.01
N GLY A 194 -2.83 -0.78 5.76
CA GLY A 194 -4.25 -0.65 5.39
C GLY A 194 -4.65 0.73 4.87
N GLY A 195 -5.02 0.79 3.59
CA GLY A 195 -5.38 2.03 2.90
C GLY A 195 -6.70 2.69 3.33
N ARG A 196 -7.43 2.11 4.30
CA ARG A 196 -8.65 2.73 4.87
C ARG A 196 -8.35 3.64 6.06
N LEU A 197 -7.21 3.45 6.71
CA LEU A 197 -6.78 4.33 7.79
C LEU A 197 -6.25 5.64 7.17
N ARG A 198 -6.65 6.77 7.73
CA ARG A 198 -6.22 8.09 7.25
C ARG A 198 -4.78 8.41 7.67
N ALA A 199 -3.87 7.48 7.37
CA ALA A 199 -2.46 7.60 7.73
C ALA A 199 -1.77 8.75 6.99
N LEU A 200 -2.15 9.01 5.73
CA LEU A 200 -1.54 10.06 4.91
C LEU A 200 -1.62 11.47 5.55
N ASP A 201 -2.66 11.70 6.33
CA ASP A 201 -2.88 13.02 6.95
C ASP A 201 -2.00 13.26 8.20
N VAL A 202 -1.29 12.24 8.69
CA VAL A 202 -0.57 12.28 9.99
C VAL A 202 0.87 11.73 9.93
N ILE A 203 1.36 11.40 8.75
CA ILE A 203 2.70 10.80 8.59
C ILE A 203 3.79 11.75 9.11
N ASP A 204 3.79 12.99 8.65
CA ASP A 204 4.84 13.95 9.03
C ASP A 204 4.83 14.25 10.52
N GLU A 205 3.64 14.40 11.12
CA GLU A 205 3.49 14.62 12.57
C GLU A 205 3.99 13.42 13.38
N LEU A 206 3.71 12.20 12.91
CA LEU A 206 4.21 10.99 13.55
C LEU A 206 5.73 10.88 13.42
N GLU A 207 6.32 11.19 12.27
CA GLU A 207 7.79 11.21 12.09
C GLU A 207 8.46 12.26 12.98
N GLU A 208 7.82 13.45 13.09
CA GLU A 208 8.31 14.50 13.98
C GLU A 208 8.29 14.07 15.45
N ASP A 209 7.24 13.39 15.90
CA ASP A 209 7.13 12.93 17.28
C ASP A 209 8.00 11.71 17.60
N LEU A 210 7.98 10.71 16.72
CA LEU A 210 8.61 9.42 16.98
C LEU A 210 10.09 9.37 16.60
N LYS A 211 10.57 10.32 15.79
CA LYS A 211 11.95 10.41 15.28
C LYS A 211 12.39 9.16 14.49
N VAL A 212 11.44 8.50 13.84
CA VAL A 212 11.66 7.35 12.95
C VAL A 212 10.81 7.49 11.70
N PRO A 213 11.17 6.87 10.57
CA PRO A 213 10.33 6.85 9.38
C PRO A 213 8.96 6.24 9.65
N VAL A 214 7.93 6.82 9.04
CA VAL A 214 6.55 6.29 9.06
C VAL A 214 6.14 5.91 7.65
N ILE A 215 5.91 4.62 7.41
CA ILE A 215 5.50 4.09 6.13
C ILE A 215 4.01 3.76 6.19
N ALA A 216 3.23 4.28 5.23
CA ALA A 216 1.85 3.86 5.05
C ALA A 216 1.68 3.12 3.71
N SER A 217 0.66 2.27 3.62
CA SER A 217 0.47 1.39 2.46
C SER A 217 0.34 2.14 1.13
N THR A 218 -0.43 3.23 1.08
CA THR A 218 -0.64 3.99 -0.18
C THR A 218 0.60 4.76 -0.62
N PRO A 219 1.30 5.52 0.24
CA PRO A 219 2.58 6.14 -0.09
C PRO A 219 3.64 5.14 -0.57
N ALA A 220 3.72 3.95 0.05
CA ALA A 220 4.67 2.92 -0.37
C ALA A 220 4.40 2.44 -1.81
N VAL A 221 3.14 2.21 -2.17
CA VAL A 221 2.77 1.85 -3.55
C VAL A 221 3.09 2.99 -4.52
N VAL A 222 2.78 4.24 -4.15
CA VAL A 222 3.07 5.39 -5.01
C VAL A 222 4.58 5.56 -5.21
N TRP A 223 5.37 5.42 -4.16
CA TRP A 223 6.84 5.44 -4.27
C TRP A 223 7.33 4.36 -5.25
N GLU A 224 6.80 3.14 -5.20
CA GLU A 224 7.19 2.06 -6.11
C GLU A 224 6.74 2.34 -7.56
N VAL A 225 5.52 2.83 -7.77
CA VAL A 225 5.01 3.25 -9.07
C VAL A 225 5.89 4.36 -9.67
N LEU A 226 6.20 5.38 -8.89
CA LEU A 226 7.03 6.50 -9.35
C LEU A 226 8.45 6.05 -9.72
N ASN A 227 9.05 5.14 -8.94
CA ASN A 227 10.34 4.53 -9.27
C ASN A 227 10.26 3.71 -10.57
N HIS A 228 9.22 2.90 -10.75
CA HIS A 228 9.02 2.09 -11.95
C HIS A 228 9.00 2.94 -13.23
N PHE A 229 8.37 4.10 -13.17
CA PHE A 229 8.26 5.04 -14.30
C PHE A 229 9.34 6.15 -14.30
N GLY A 230 10.36 6.05 -13.45
CA GLY A 230 11.50 6.99 -13.43
C GLY A 230 11.14 8.40 -12.94
N SER A 231 10.08 8.57 -12.18
CA SER A 231 9.65 9.87 -11.61
C SER A 231 10.10 10.03 -10.16
N THR A 232 11.39 10.15 -9.93
CA THR A 232 12.03 10.13 -8.59
C THR A 232 12.12 11.51 -7.92
N THR A 233 11.25 12.45 -8.28
CA THR A 233 11.25 13.79 -7.67
C THR A 233 10.72 13.74 -6.24
N PRO A 234 11.48 14.26 -5.25
CA PRO A 234 11.05 14.34 -3.86
C PRO A 234 9.68 15.03 -3.68
N ARG A 235 8.88 14.49 -2.78
CA ARG A 235 7.55 14.99 -2.45
C ARG A 235 7.42 15.19 -0.94
N PRO A 236 7.78 16.37 -0.41
CA PRO A 236 7.65 16.67 1.00
C PRO A 236 6.18 16.73 1.43
N GLY A 237 5.92 16.51 2.72
CA GLY A 237 4.58 16.50 3.28
C GLY A 237 3.94 15.10 3.35
N PHE A 238 4.71 14.04 3.03
CA PHE A 238 4.22 12.66 2.98
C PHE A 238 5.22 11.66 3.57
N GLY A 239 6.02 12.10 4.54
CA GLY A 239 7.01 11.29 5.24
C GLY A 239 8.34 11.13 4.51
N ALA A 240 9.31 10.54 5.22
CA ALA A 240 10.68 10.34 4.76
C ALA A 240 10.75 9.57 3.42
N LEU A 241 9.89 8.57 3.25
CA LEU A 241 9.88 7.77 2.03
C LEU A 241 9.71 8.60 0.75
N LEU A 242 8.78 9.54 0.74
CA LEU A 242 8.53 10.38 -0.44
C LEU A 242 9.32 11.69 -0.42
N ARG A 243 9.75 12.15 0.75
CA ARG A 243 10.63 13.33 0.89
C ARG A 243 12.05 13.03 0.42
N ASP A 244 12.63 11.94 0.88
CA ASP A 244 14.03 11.58 0.63
C ASP A 244 14.18 10.68 -0.61
N PHE A 245 13.12 10.07 -1.03
CA PHE A 245 12.95 9.23 -2.21
C PHE A 245 14.08 8.21 -2.42
N PRO A 246 14.32 7.30 -1.45
CA PRO A 246 15.41 6.33 -1.55
C PRO A 246 15.23 5.42 -2.76
N GLU A 247 16.34 4.98 -3.35
CA GLU A 247 16.31 4.01 -4.45
C GLU A 247 15.83 2.64 -3.96
N PRO A 248 15.03 1.91 -4.76
CA PRO A 248 14.68 0.53 -4.44
C PRO A 248 15.93 -0.34 -4.36
N MET A 249 16.01 -1.19 -3.34
CA MET A 249 17.08 -2.19 -3.29
C MET A 249 16.90 -3.22 -4.41
N PRO A 250 17.98 -3.72 -5.01
CA PRO A 250 17.91 -4.77 -6.03
C PRO A 250 17.12 -5.98 -5.53
N SER A 251 16.29 -6.56 -6.41
CA SER A 251 15.51 -7.76 -6.12
C SER A 251 16.48 -8.92 -5.87
N GLY A 252 16.64 -9.35 -4.64
CA GLY A 252 17.54 -10.48 -4.27
C GLY A 252 18.57 -10.18 -3.19
N ALA A 253 18.56 -8.98 -2.59
CA ALA A 253 19.35 -8.66 -1.40
C ALA A 253 18.59 -8.99 -0.11
#